data_71ce90572b7994e1d37861d4d3b8ae94
#
_entry.id   71ce90572b7994e1d37861d4d3b8ae94
#
_cell.length_a   1.000
_cell.length_b   1.000
_cell.length_c   1.000
_cell.angle_alpha   90.00
_cell.angle_beta   90.00
_cell.angle_gamma   90.00
#
_symmetry.space_group_name_H-M   'P 1'
#
loop_
_entity.id
_entity.type
_entity.pdbx_description
1 polymer ?
#
loop_
_entity_poly.entity_id
_entity_poly.type
_entity_poly.pdbx_seq_one_letter_code
_entity_poly.pdbx_strand_id
1 'polypeptide(L)'
;MNKFVRNLLTEWRRLELPFEGETVVVAVSGGADSTALLLALDDLKSRKKLEHEFIVAHLNHKLRGKESDLDAKFVRKLASNCGLEFVSACTGLDGNGDLEQRARNARHAFFAAVAKAEKARLVVTGHTVNDQAETFLLNLIRGSGIDGLKAMPTERQLSKSSKATLVRPLLSWATREATEQFCREQKVRFRRDRMNNDQKFTRVRIRKSILPALAKINPKIVDTLARTATLFQEHGHFPQRSAAKTNKLSVSELKELSSGDLNSVIRAWLTANRGNSRALALKHIEAVARLVNSRKSGRIVELPGGDTVVKGGGHLAFRHIKLEY
;
A
#
# COMPACT_ATOMS: atom_id res chain seq x y z
N MET A 1 -19.03 -23.94 8.15
CA MET A 1 -18.06 -22.87 7.84
C MET A 1 -18.81 -21.61 7.46
N ASN A 2 -18.54 -20.51 8.15
CA ASN A 2 -19.12 -19.19 7.89
C ASN A 2 -18.82 -18.71 6.45
N LYS A 3 -19.74 -17.88 5.88
CA LYS A 3 -19.57 -17.34 4.52
C LYS A 3 -18.27 -16.51 4.37
N PHE A 4 -17.94 -15.69 5.38
CA PHE A 4 -16.73 -14.87 5.40
C PHE A 4 -15.48 -15.75 5.34
N VAL A 5 -15.40 -16.79 6.15
CA VAL A 5 -14.28 -17.75 6.17
C VAL A 5 -14.16 -18.50 4.84
N ARG A 6 -15.28 -18.87 4.23
CA ARG A 6 -15.31 -19.53 2.93
C ARG A 6 -14.76 -18.61 1.82
N ASN A 7 -15.15 -17.34 1.84
CA ASN A 7 -14.67 -16.36 0.89
C ASN A 7 -13.16 -16.13 1.05
N LEU A 8 -12.65 -16.06 2.29
CA LEU A 8 -11.21 -15.95 2.55
C LEU A 8 -10.46 -17.17 1.98
N LEU A 9 -10.96 -18.38 2.18
CA LEU A 9 -10.35 -19.60 1.63
C LEU A 9 -10.36 -19.59 0.09
N THR A 10 -11.43 -19.10 -0.52
CA THR A 10 -11.53 -18.96 -1.98
C THR A 10 -10.51 -17.95 -2.50
N GLU A 11 -10.36 -16.83 -1.82
CA GLU A 11 -9.36 -15.81 -2.16
C GLU A 11 -7.94 -16.32 -1.97
N TRP A 12 -7.68 -17.08 -0.90
CA TRP A 12 -6.38 -17.72 -0.64
C TRP A 12 -5.96 -18.61 -1.80
N ARG A 13 -6.90 -19.40 -2.34
CA ARG A 13 -6.69 -20.21 -3.55
C ARG A 13 -6.44 -19.38 -4.80
N ARG A 14 -7.23 -18.32 -4.99
CA ARG A 14 -7.11 -17.41 -6.14
C ARG A 14 -5.75 -16.72 -6.20
N LEU A 15 -5.18 -16.45 -5.02
CA LEU A 15 -3.85 -15.86 -4.87
C LEU A 15 -2.72 -16.90 -4.90
N GLU A 16 -3.04 -18.18 -5.15
CA GLU A 16 -2.06 -19.28 -5.20
C GLU A 16 -1.16 -19.33 -3.96
N LEU A 17 -1.66 -18.91 -2.80
CA LEU A 17 -0.92 -18.92 -1.55
C LEU A 17 -0.75 -20.36 -1.04
N PRO A 18 0.37 -20.69 -0.37
CA PRO A 18 0.59 -22.02 0.20
C PRO A 18 -0.50 -22.35 1.23
N PHE A 19 -0.81 -23.64 1.39
CA PHE A 19 -1.82 -24.13 2.33
C PHE A 19 -1.23 -24.68 3.62
N GLU A 20 0.05 -25.01 3.60
CA GLU A 20 0.76 -25.67 4.70
C GLU A 20 2.25 -25.30 4.73
N GLY A 21 2.91 -25.63 5.84
CA GLY A 21 4.38 -25.62 5.94
C GLY A 21 5.03 -24.25 6.09
N GLU A 22 4.27 -23.15 6.17
CA GLU A 22 4.83 -21.82 6.29
C GLU A 22 4.53 -21.17 7.65
N THR A 23 5.43 -20.33 8.13
CA THR A 23 5.13 -19.35 9.17
C THR A 23 4.52 -18.11 8.52
N VAL A 24 3.36 -17.68 9.02
CA VAL A 24 2.59 -16.53 8.50
C VAL A 24 2.41 -15.49 9.60
N VAL A 25 2.93 -14.30 9.38
CA VAL A 25 2.75 -13.17 10.28
C VAL A 25 1.41 -12.49 9.99
N VAL A 26 0.51 -12.46 10.97
CA VAL A 26 -0.78 -11.79 10.89
C VAL A 26 -0.69 -10.41 11.54
N ALA A 27 -0.78 -9.36 10.75
CA ALA A 27 -0.71 -7.98 11.23
C ALA A 27 -2.06 -7.54 11.82
N VAL A 28 -2.13 -7.37 13.13
CA VAL A 28 -3.38 -7.05 13.83
C VAL A 28 -3.27 -5.69 14.53
N SER A 29 -4.12 -4.75 14.12
CA SER A 29 -4.22 -3.42 14.74
C SER A 29 -5.22 -3.35 15.90
N GLY A 30 -6.09 -4.35 16.02
CA GLY A 30 -7.23 -4.35 16.93
C GLY A 30 -8.53 -3.80 16.34
N GLY A 31 -8.51 -3.19 15.16
CA GLY A 31 -9.69 -2.78 14.42
C GLY A 31 -10.45 -3.96 13.81
N ALA A 32 -11.70 -3.74 13.38
CA ALA A 32 -12.59 -4.78 12.86
C ALA A 32 -11.95 -5.63 11.76
N ASP A 33 -11.33 -4.97 10.78
CA ASP A 33 -10.81 -5.65 9.58
C ASP A 33 -9.68 -6.63 9.92
N SER A 34 -8.73 -6.21 10.74
CA SER A 34 -7.61 -7.07 11.16
C SER A 34 -8.04 -8.15 12.16
N THR A 35 -9.04 -7.85 13.00
CA THR A 35 -9.64 -8.81 13.92
C THR A 35 -10.40 -9.90 13.15
N ALA A 36 -11.21 -9.50 12.15
CA ALA A 36 -11.93 -10.44 11.30
C ALA A 36 -10.98 -11.35 10.51
N LEU A 37 -9.88 -10.79 9.98
CA LEU A 37 -8.87 -11.60 9.29
C LEU A 37 -8.28 -12.65 10.23
N LEU A 38 -7.84 -12.26 11.43
CA LEU A 38 -7.26 -13.19 12.40
C LEU A 38 -8.23 -14.32 12.76
N LEU A 39 -9.47 -13.97 13.12
CA LEU A 39 -10.50 -14.97 13.50
C LEU A 39 -10.83 -15.93 12.34
N ALA A 40 -10.84 -15.43 11.11
CA ALA A 40 -11.11 -16.28 9.94
C ALA A 40 -9.94 -17.23 9.64
N LEU A 41 -8.69 -16.79 9.83
CA LEU A 41 -7.50 -17.63 9.70
C LEU A 41 -7.47 -18.72 10.80
N ASP A 42 -7.84 -18.36 12.03
CA ASP A 42 -7.94 -19.29 13.15
C ASP A 42 -9.03 -20.36 12.91
N ASP A 43 -10.20 -19.97 12.39
CA ASP A 43 -11.24 -20.95 12.00
C ASP A 43 -10.76 -21.88 10.87
N LEU A 44 -9.99 -21.38 9.89
CA LEU A 44 -9.41 -22.19 8.82
C LEU A 44 -8.35 -23.16 9.35
N LYS A 45 -7.49 -22.72 10.29
CA LYS A 45 -6.52 -23.57 10.98
C LYS A 45 -7.19 -24.66 11.79
N SER A 46 -8.18 -24.31 12.61
CA SER A 46 -8.95 -25.24 13.44
C SER A 46 -9.66 -26.32 12.60
N ARG A 47 -10.05 -25.98 11.37
CA ARG A 47 -10.67 -26.90 10.41
C ARG A 47 -9.67 -27.65 9.53
N LYS A 48 -8.37 -27.51 9.78
CA LYS A 48 -7.31 -28.12 8.95
C LYS A 48 -7.46 -27.75 7.47
N LYS A 49 -7.82 -26.50 7.17
CA LYS A 49 -7.89 -25.96 5.80
C LYS A 49 -6.68 -25.14 5.45
N LEU A 50 -5.99 -24.62 6.46
CA LEU A 50 -4.68 -24.00 6.39
C LEU A 50 -3.83 -24.56 7.52
N GLU A 51 -2.72 -25.21 7.18
CA GLU A 51 -1.80 -25.83 8.16
C GLU A 51 -0.51 -25.00 8.28
N HIS A 52 -0.69 -23.77 8.74
CA HIS A 52 0.37 -22.80 8.95
C HIS A 52 0.60 -22.53 10.44
N GLU A 53 1.80 -22.08 10.75
CA GLU A 53 2.09 -21.45 12.01
C GLU A 53 1.78 -19.95 11.91
N PHE A 54 0.74 -19.49 12.62
CA PHE A 54 0.33 -18.08 12.63
C PHE A 54 0.93 -17.36 13.83
N ILE A 55 1.58 -16.21 13.56
CA ILE A 55 2.13 -15.32 14.58
C ILE A 55 1.43 -13.97 14.48
N VAL A 56 0.83 -13.50 15.56
CA VAL A 56 0.14 -12.21 15.63
C VAL A 56 1.15 -11.09 15.87
N ALA A 57 1.27 -10.15 14.95
CA ALA A 57 2.15 -8.99 15.06
C ALA A 57 1.37 -7.69 15.25
N HIS A 58 1.69 -6.93 16.30
CA HIS A 58 1.08 -5.64 16.64
C HIS A 58 2.12 -4.55 16.84
N LEU A 59 2.01 -3.45 16.11
CA LEU A 59 2.85 -2.26 16.32
C LEU A 59 2.05 -1.17 17.02
N ASN A 60 2.49 -0.81 18.23
CA ASN A 60 1.96 0.31 18.98
C ASN A 60 2.74 1.60 18.65
N HIS A 61 2.09 2.54 17.96
CA HIS A 61 2.71 3.81 17.58
C HIS A 61 2.74 4.85 18.73
N LYS A 62 2.18 4.54 19.91
CA LYS A 62 2.05 5.43 21.08
C LYS A 62 1.42 6.80 20.80
N LEU A 63 0.72 6.95 19.69
CA LEU A 63 0.09 8.23 19.29
C LEU A 63 -1.04 8.66 20.24
N ARG A 64 -1.58 7.75 21.04
CA ARG A 64 -2.75 7.96 21.91
C ARG A 64 -2.47 7.60 23.37
N GLY A 65 -1.20 7.52 23.78
CA GLY A 65 -0.83 7.18 25.15
C GLY A 65 -1.52 5.91 25.64
N LYS A 66 -2.25 5.99 26.76
CA LYS A 66 -2.93 4.84 27.39
C LYS A 66 -3.90 4.08 26.47
N GLU A 67 -4.55 4.74 25.52
CA GLU A 67 -5.46 4.05 24.59
C GLU A 67 -4.71 3.10 23.65
N SER A 68 -3.53 3.50 23.18
CA SER A 68 -2.68 2.63 22.36
C SER A 68 -2.21 1.38 23.14
N ASP A 69 -1.97 1.51 24.44
CA ASP A 69 -1.60 0.37 25.29
C ASP A 69 -2.79 -0.57 25.52
N LEU A 70 -4.02 -0.03 25.60
CA LEU A 70 -5.23 -0.85 25.66
C LEU A 70 -5.47 -1.62 24.35
N ASP A 71 -5.10 -1.05 23.20
CA ASP A 71 -5.16 -1.77 21.93
C ASP A 71 -4.18 -2.94 21.90
N ALA A 72 -2.95 -2.75 22.35
CA ALA A 72 -1.95 -3.81 22.47
C ALA A 72 -2.41 -4.93 23.43
N LYS A 73 -2.98 -4.57 24.58
CA LYS A 73 -3.56 -5.54 25.53
C LYS A 73 -4.71 -6.32 24.90
N PHE A 74 -5.59 -5.65 24.16
CA PHE A 74 -6.69 -6.28 23.44
C PHE A 74 -6.18 -7.31 22.42
N VAL A 75 -5.20 -6.92 21.58
CA VAL A 75 -4.65 -7.82 20.54
C VAL A 75 -3.93 -9.01 21.18
N ARG A 76 -3.17 -8.79 22.26
CA ARG A 76 -2.52 -9.88 23.03
C ARG A 76 -3.56 -10.88 23.55
N LYS A 77 -4.66 -10.39 24.16
CA LYS A 77 -5.74 -11.26 24.64
C LYS A 77 -6.40 -12.03 23.48
N LEU A 78 -6.59 -11.37 22.34
CA LEU A 78 -7.17 -12.00 21.15
C LEU A 78 -6.26 -13.13 20.63
N ALA A 79 -4.96 -12.90 20.50
CA ALA A 79 -3.99 -13.91 20.12
C ALA A 79 -3.97 -15.10 21.10
N SER A 80 -3.97 -14.83 22.41
CA SER A 80 -4.03 -15.86 23.44
C SER A 80 -5.31 -16.71 23.35
N ASN A 81 -6.46 -16.09 23.05
CA ASN A 81 -7.73 -16.84 22.88
C ASN A 81 -7.70 -17.78 21.68
N CYS A 82 -6.93 -17.46 20.64
CA CYS A 82 -6.70 -18.30 19.47
C CYS A 82 -5.51 -19.28 19.67
N GLY A 83 -4.84 -19.29 20.82
CA GLY A 83 -3.65 -20.11 21.05
C GLY A 83 -2.47 -19.76 20.15
N LEU A 84 -2.37 -18.48 19.71
CA LEU A 84 -1.35 -18.00 18.78
C LEU A 84 -0.27 -17.17 19.50
N GLU A 85 0.95 -17.26 18.99
CA GLU A 85 2.06 -16.43 19.45
C GLU A 85 1.78 -14.94 19.16
N PHE A 86 2.25 -14.07 20.07
CA PHE A 86 2.04 -12.63 19.99
C PHE A 86 3.37 -11.87 20.07
N VAL A 87 3.70 -11.16 19.02
CA VAL A 87 4.87 -10.28 18.94
C VAL A 87 4.41 -8.82 18.84
N SER A 88 4.95 -7.96 19.68
CA SER A 88 4.63 -6.53 19.62
C SER A 88 5.86 -5.66 19.83
N ALA A 89 5.83 -4.48 19.21
CA ALA A 89 6.79 -3.42 19.46
C ALA A 89 6.09 -2.09 19.71
N CYS A 90 6.79 -1.17 20.34
CA CYS A 90 6.39 0.22 20.48
C CYS A 90 7.35 1.09 19.69
N THR A 91 6.81 2.09 18.99
CA THR A 91 7.62 3.09 18.29
C THR A 91 7.02 4.47 18.49
N GLY A 92 7.83 5.44 18.90
CA GLY A 92 7.48 6.85 18.77
C GLY A 92 7.54 7.26 17.29
N LEU A 93 6.71 8.21 16.90
CA LEU A 93 6.73 8.79 15.55
C LEU A 93 7.27 10.23 15.66
N ASP A 94 8.52 10.37 16.11
CA ASP A 94 9.18 11.66 16.26
C ASP A 94 9.61 12.22 14.90
N GLY A 95 9.60 13.55 14.76
CA GLY A 95 10.08 14.27 13.56
C GLY A 95 8.99 14.99 12.78
N ASN A 96 9.42 15.88 11.88
CA ASN A 96 8.56 16.70 11.02
C ASN A 96 8.14 15.93 9.75
N GLY A 97 6.95 16.27 9.21
CA GLY A 97 6.43 15.74 7.94
C GLY A 97 5.20 14.85 8.09
N ASP A 98 4.86 14.14 7.03
CA ASP A 98 3.65 13.34 6.90
C ASP A 98 3.61 12.17 7.91
N LEU A 99 2.83 12.35 8.98
CA LEU A 99 2.67 11.37 10.07
C LEU A 99 2.16 10.01 9.55
N GLU A 100 1.23 10.02 8.58
CA GLU A 100 0.68 8.78 8.01
C GLU A 100 1.77 7.96 7.30
N GLN A 101 2.63 8.66 6.54
CA GLN A 101 3.74 7.99 5.86
C GLN A 101 4.78 7.45 6.82
N ARG A 102 5.12 8.20 7.89
CA ARG A 102 6.06 7.73 8.92
C ARG A 102 5.52 6.51 9.66
N ALA A 103 4.26 6.55 10.07
CA ALA A 103 3.58 5.40 10.68
C ALA A 103 3.56 4.18 9.74
N ARG A 104 3.34 4.40 8.45
CA ARG A 104 3.41 3.35 7.44
C ARG A 104 4.80 2.75 7.32
N ASN A 105 5.84 3.58 7.25
CA ASN A 105 7.23 3.12 7.15
C ASN A 105 7.66 2.33 8.38
N ALA A 106 7.34 2.82 9.58
CA ALA A 106 7.62 2.14 10.84
C ALA A 106 6.93 0.77 10.91
N ARG A 107 5.67 0.70 10.46
CA ARG A 107 4.90 -0.56 10.40
C ARG A 107 5.56 -1.58 9.46
N HIS A 108 6.00 -1.14 8.28
CA HIS A 108 6.65 -2.03 7.32
C HIS A 108 8.01 -2.51 7.83
N ALA A 109 8.79 -1.63 8.48
CA ALA A 109 10.06 -2.01 9.10
C ALA A 109 9.87 -3.04 10.21
N PHE A 110 8.86 -2.84 11.08
CA PHE A 110 8.51 -3.77 12.13
C PHE A 110 8.12 -5.15 11.56
N PHE A 111 7.21 -5.19 10.59
CA PHE A 111 6.81 -6.46 9.98
C PHE A 111 7.96 -7.16 9.27
N ALA A 112 8.88 -6.42 8.66
CA ALA A 112 10.07 -7.01 8.05
C ALA A 112 11.01 -7.61 9.09
N ALA A 113 11.16 -6.96 10.26
CA ALA A 113 11.95 -7.48 11.37
C ALA A 113 11.34 -8.76 11.96
N VAL A 114 10.01 -8.76 12.21
CA VAL A 114 9.29 -9.95 12.68
C VAL A 114 9.39 -11.09 11.66
N ALA A 115 9.08 -10.83 10.39
CA ALA A 115 9.16 -11.85 9.35
C ALA A 115 10.57 -12.46 9.23
N LYS A 116 11.62 -11.65 9.43
CA LYS A 116 13.01 -12.14 9.41
C LYS A 116 13.31 -13.01 10.64
N ALA A 117 12.91 -12.58 11.84
CA ALA A 117 13.14 -13.30 13.09
C ALA A 117 12.45 -14.67 13.08
N GLU A 118 11.19 -14.71 12.65
CA GLU A 118 10.33 -15.89 12.59
C GLU A 118 10.48 -16.69 11.29
N LYS A 119 11.39 -16.32 10.41
CA LYS A 119 11.61 -16.92 9.08
C LYS A 119 10.33 -16.99 8.23
N ALA A 120 9.38 -16.09 8.49
CA ALA A 120 8.09 -16.05 7.81
C ALA A 120 8.24 -15.54 6.37
N ARG A 121 7.58 -16.23 5.43
CA ARG A 121 7.53 -15.83 4.01
C ARG A 121 6.34 -14.95 3.69
N LEU A 122 5.29 -14.99 4.51
CA LEU A 122 4.07 -14.25 4.32
C LEU A 122 3.80 -13.32 5.50
N VAL A 123 3.39 -12.09 5.19
CA VAL A 123 2.80 -11.14 6.13
C VAL A 123 1.43 -10.77 5.62
N VAL A 124 0.36 -11.09 6.35
CA VAL A 124 -1.01 -10.82 5.94
C VAL A 124 -1.60 -9.63 6.68
N THR A 125 -2.37 -8.80 5.98
CA THR A 125 -2.99 -7.58 6.53
C THR A 125 -4.45 -7.48 6.16
N GLY A 126 -5.28 -6.94 7.06
CA GLY A 126 -6.73 -6.83 6.90
C GLY A 126 -7.18 -5.59 6.07
N HIS A 127 -6.50 -5.25 4.98
CA HIS A 127 -7.00 -4.21 4.09
C HIS A 127 -8.20 -4.70 3.27
N THR A 128 -9.21 -3.85 3.14
CA THR A 128 -10.53 -4.18 2.56
C THR A 128 -10.77 -3.46 1.22
N VAL A 129 -11.89 -3.79 0.56
CA VAL A 129 -12.37 -3.09 -0.64
C VAL A 129 -12.55 -1.59 -0.38
N ASN A 130 -12.99 -1.21 0.84
CA ASN A 130 -13.10 0.20 1.23
C ASN A 130 -11.75 0.90 1.23
N ASP A 131 -10.69 0.25 1.72
CA ASP A 131 -9.34 0.83 1.70
C ASP A 131 -8.80 0.98 0.27
N GLN A 132 -9.18 0.07 -0.63
CA GLN A 132 -8.83 0.15 -2.04
C GLN A 132 -9.50 1.38 -2.69
N ALA A 133 -10.82 1.56 -2.47
CA ALA A 133 -11.56 2.72 -2.96
C ALA A 133 -11.03 4.05 -2.40
N GLU A 134 -10.72 4.09 -1.08
CA GLU A 134 -10.13 5.25 -0.44
C GLU A 134 -8.77 5.61 -1.07
N THR A 135 -7.93 4.61 -1.32
CA THR A 135 -6.60 4.81 -1.92
C THR A 135 -6.70 5.26 -3.37
N PHE A 136 -7.62 4.69 -4.13
CA PHE A 136 -7.90 5.11 -5.51
C PHE A 136 -8.30 6.59 -5.56
N LEU A 137 -9.28 7.00 -4.77
CA LEU A 137 -9.74 8.40 -4.72
C LEU A 137 -8.63 9.34 -4.21
N LEU A 138 -7.87 8.95 -3.21
CA LEU A 138 -6.75 9.74 -2.71
C LEU A 138 -5.72 10.00 -3.81
N ASN A 139 -5.39 9.00 -4.58
CA ASN A 139 -4.43 9.09 -5.68
C ASN A 139 -5.01 9.91 -6.85
N LEU A 140 -6.29 9.74 -7.16
CA LEU A 140 -7.00 10.52 -8.17
C LEU A 140 -7.00 12.01 -7.82
N ILE A 141 -7.37 12.36 -6.59
CA ILE A 141 -7.38 13.75 -6.09
C ILE A 141 -5.98 14.38 -6.12
N ARG A 142 -4.94 13.57 -5.88
CA ARG A 142 -3.54 14.02 -5.98
C ARG A 142 -3.03 14.17 -7.41
N GLY A 143 -3.84 13.86 -8.41
CA GLY A 143 -3.44 13.91 -9.82
C GLY A 143 -2.44 12.83 -10.18
N SER A 144 -2.51 11.67 -9.57
CA SER A 144 -1.64 10.54 -9.90
C SER A 144 -1.97 10.03 -11.31
N GLY A 145 -0.93 9.69 -12.08
CA GLY A 145 -1.10 8.95 -13.34
C GLY A 145 -1.53 7.49 -13.09
N ILE A 146 -1.60 6.72 -14.17
CA ILE A 146 -2.09 5.32 -14.16
C ILE A 146 -1.45 4.47 -13.07
N ASP A 147 -0.11 4.57 -12.87
CA ASP A 147 0.56 3.80 -11.81
C ASP A 147 0.05 4.10 -10.40
N GLY A 148 -0.33 5.33 -10.12
CA GLY A 148 -0.96 5.67 -8.85
C GLY A 148 -2.39 5.18 -8.76
N LEU A 149 -3.14 5.18 -9.87
CA LEU A 149 -4.52 4.71 -9.93
C LEU A 149 -4.65 3.18 -9.81
N LYS A 150 -3.57 2.42 -9.95
CA LYS A 150 -3.50 1.00 -9.56
C LYS A 150 -3.80 0.79 -8.07
N ALA A 151 -3.73 1.84 -7.26
CA ALA A 151 -3.95 1.85 -5.82
C ALA A 151 -3.09 0.81 -5.08
N MET A 152 -3.68 -0.09 -4.29
CA MET A 152 -2.91 -1.11 -3.55
C MET A 152 -2.91 -2.44 -4.32
N PRO A 153 -1.74 -3.04 -4.59
CA PRO A 153 -1.68 -4.41 -5.10
C PRO A 153 -2.09 -5.40 -3.99
N THR A 154 -2.68 -6.52 -4.37
CA THR A 154 -3.06 -7.59 -3.45
C THR A 154 -1.82 -8.20 -2.78
N GLU A 155 -0.74 -8.31 -3.55
CA GLU A 155 0.55 -8.81 -3.09
C GLU A 155 1.67 -7.86 -3.47
N ARG A 156 2.66 -7.79 -2.61
CA ARG A 156 3.91 -7.09 -2.92
C ARG A 156 5.03 -7.55 -2.00
N GLN A 157 6.26 -7.43 -2.45
CA GLN A 157 7.42 -7.60 -1.57
C GLN A 157 7.35 -6.60 -0.40
N LEU A 158 7.56 -7.08 0.82
CA LEU A 158 7.41 -6.26 2.03
C LEU A 158 8.43 -5.11 2.07
N SER A 159 9.67 -5.38 1.72
CA SER A 159 10.74 -4.40 1.50
C SER A 159 11.76 -4.94 0.50
N LYS A 160 12.62 -4.08 -0.05
CA LYS A 160 13.68 -4.50 -1.00
C LYS A 160 14.65 -5.53 -0.41
N SER A 161 14.83 -5.52 0.91
CA SER A 161 15.74 -6.42 1.64
C SER A 161 15.03 -7.61 2.27
N SER A 162 13.70 -7.66 2.27
CA SER A 162 12.91 -8.75 2.85
C SER A 162 12.58 -9.80 1.81
N LYS A 163 12.70 -11.07 2.17
CA LYS A 163 12.19 -12.19 1.37
C LYS A 163 10.68 -12.40 1.56
N ALA A 164 10.06 -11.72 2.54
CA ALA A 164 8.66 -11.88 2.85
C ALA A 164 7.77 -11.06 1.90
N THR A 165 6.65 -11.64 1.52
CA THR A 165 5.59 -11.01 0.73
C THR A 165 4.49 -10.49 1.66
N LEU A 166 4.09 -9.23 1.47
CA LEU A 166 2.93 -8.64 2.10
C LEU A 166 1.69 -8.94 1.27
N VAL A 167 0.72 -9.64 1.86
CA VAL A 167 -0.52 -10.07 1.22
C VAL A 167 -1.75 -9.40 1.87
N ARG A 168 -2.75 -9.09 1.06
CA ARG A 168 -4.01 -8.44 1.47
C ARG A 168 -5.21 -9.30 1.03
N PRO A 169 -5.48 -10.41 1.74
CA PRO A 169 -6.45 -11.39 1.27
C PRO A 169 -7.92 -10.93 1.42
N LEU A 170 -8.18 -9.76 1.99
CA LEU A 170 -9.52 -9.16 2.08
C LEU A 170 -9.74 -8.05 1.03
N LEU A 171 -8.69 -7.63 0.32
CA LEU A 171 -8.67 -6.41 -0.48
C LEU A 171 -9.64 -6.42 -1.67
N SER A 172 -9.92 -7.59 -2.25
CA SER A 172 -10.69 -7.76 -3.47
C SER A 172 -12.18 -7.99 -3.25
N TRP A 173 -12.60 -8.42 -2.03
CA TRP A 173 -13.96 -8.89 -1.80
C TRP A 173 -14.59 -8.46 -0.46
N ALA A 174 -13.82 -8.24 0.59
CA ALA A 174 -14.38 -7.95 1.90
C ALA A 174 -14.61 -6.46 2.10
N THR A 175 -15.84 -6.08 2.41
CA THR A 175 -16.15 -4.72 2.84
C THR A 175 -15.96 -4.57 4.35
N ARG A 176 -15.84 -3.33 4.82
CA ARG A 176 -15.74 -3.01 6.26
C ARG A 176 -16.99 -3.47 7.01
N GLU A 177 -18.16 -3.36 6.41
CA GLU A 177 -19.42 -3.84 6.97
C GLU A 177 -19.38 -5.36 7.15
N ALA A 178 -18.82 -6.09 6.18
CA ALA A 178 -18.68 -7.55 6.26
C ALA A 178 -17.73 -7.98 7.38
N THR A 179 -16.60 -7.26 7.58
CA THR A 179 -15.67 -7.55 8.67
C THR A 179 -16.28 -7.26 10.05
N GLU A 180 -17.00 -6.14 10.19
CA GLU A 180 -17.70 -5.80 11.42
C GLU A 180 -18.83 -6.82 11.73
N GLN A 181 -19.57 -7.24 10.71
CA GLN A 181 -20.61 -8.25 10.86
C GLN A 181 -20.00 -9.59 11.30
N PHE A 182 -18.94 -10.02 10.66
CA PHE A 182 -18.26 -11.27 11.04
C PHE A 182 -17.75 -11.22 12.48
N CYS A 183 -17.14 -10.12 12.92
CA CYS A 183 -16.76 -9.96 14.33
C CYS A 183 -17.95 -10.07 15.28
N ARG A 184 -19.11 -9.48 14.94
CA ARG A 184 -20.34 -9.60 15.74
C ARG A 184 -20.87 -11.04 15.82
N GLU A 185 -20.85 -11.75 14.69
CA GLU A 185 -21.25 -13.17 14.62
C GLU A 185 -20.34 -14.06 15.49
N GLN A 186 -19.04 -13.75 15.53
CA GLN A 186 -18.07 -14.41 16.41
C GLN A 186 -18.14 -13.93 17.88
N LYS A 187 -19.03 -12.98 18.20
CA LYS A 187 -19.18 -12.36 19.54
C LYS A 187 -17.88 -11.73 20.05
N VAL A 188 -16.99 -11.29 19.15
CA VAL A 188 -15.74 -10.63 19.47
C VAL A 188 -15.91 -9.13 19.27
N ARG A 189 -15.60 -8.36 20.33
CA ARG A 189 -15.52 -6.90 20.24
C ARG A 189 -14.24 -6.53 19.47
N PHE A 190 -14.23 -5.36 18.83
CA PHE A 190 -13.05 -4.77 18.21
C PHE A 190 -12.87 -3.33 18.69
N ARG A 191 -11.67 -2.80 18.54
CA ARG A 191 -11.33 -1.45 18.95
C ARG A 191 -11.72 -0.45 17.87
N ARG A 192 -12.29 0.68 18.27
CA ARG A 192 -12.58 1.82 17.38
C ARG A 192 -11.58 2.91 17.66
N ASP A 193 -10.76 3.23 16.66
CA ASP A 193 -9.76 4.29 16.76
C ASP A 193 -10.42 5.66 16.61
N ARG A 194 -10.28 6.54 17.62
CA ARG A 194 -10.79 7.91 17.57
C ARG A 194 -10.13 8.76 16.48
N MET A 195 -8.86 8.48 16.13
CA MET A 195 -8.18 9.17 15.02
C MET A 195 -8.85 8.91 13.66
N ASN A 196 -9.62 7.81 13.51
CA ASN A 196 -10.48 7.57 12.35
C ASN A 196 -11.59 8.64 12.20
N ASN A 197 -11.74 9.55 13.15
CA ASN A 197 -12.71 10.64 13.13
C ASN A 197 -12.08 12.01 12.85
N ASP A 198 -10.75 12.14 12.87
CA ASP A 198 -10.08 13.42 12.66
C ASP A 198 -10.05 13.79 11.18
N GLN A 199 -10.89 14.75 10.81
CA GLN A 199 -11.03 15.24 9.43
C GLN A 199 -9.81 16.04 8.92
N LYS A 200 -8.81 16.28 9.73
CA LYS A 200 -7.52 16.84 9.26
C LYS A 200 -6.83 15.89 8.28
N PHE A 201 -7.07 14.60 8.41
CA PHE A 201 -6.53 13.59 7.49
C PHE A 201 -7.39 13.45 6.23
N THR A 202 -6.79 13.65 5.07
CA THR A 202 -7.48 13.55 3.77
C THR A 202 -8.21 12.22 3.60
N ARG A 203 -7.63 11.13 4.07
CA ARG A 203 -8.24 9.80 3.99
C ARG A 203 -9.52 9.69 4.82
N VAL A 204 -9.55 10.34 6.00
CA VAL A 204 -10.78 10.41 6.84
C VAL A 204 -11.86 11.22 6.14
N ARG A 205 -11.51 12.33 5.49
CA ARG A 205 -12.47 13.13 4.68
C ARG A 205 -13.04 12.34 3.52
N ILE A 206 -12.21 11.56 2.81
CA ILE A 206 -12.68 10.68 1.72
C ILE A 206 -13.70 9.69 2.27
N ARG A 207 -13.37 9.01 3.37
CA ARG A 207 -14.22 8.00 4.01
C ARG A 207 -15.55 8.56 4.51
N LYS A 208 -15.52 9.70 5.18
CA LYS A 208 -16.69 10.24 5.90
C LYS A 208 -17.55 11.20 5.10
N SER A 209 -16.99 11.82 4.08
CA SER A 209 -17.70 12.85 3.31
C SER A 209 -17.83 12.49 1.84
N ILE A 210 -16.72 12.14 1.16
CA ILE A 210 -16.72 11.95 -0.29
C ILE A 210 -17.37 10.62 -0.68
N LEU A 211 -16.94 9.50 -0.11
CA LEU A 211 -17.54 8.20 -0.41
C LEU A 211 -19.04 8.12 -0.09
N PRO A 212 -19.54 8.64 1.06
CA PRO A 212 -20.98 8.68 1.33
C PRO A 212 -21.75 9.58 0.35
N ALA A 213 -21.16 10.70 -0.09
CA ALA A 213 -21.80 11.56 -1.10
C ALA A 213 -21.90 10.86 -2.46
N LEU A 214 -20.84 10.18 -2.89
CA LEU A 214 -20.83 9.38 -4.11
C LEU A 214 -21.77 8.18 -4.02
N ALA A 215 -21.91 7.57 -2.83
CA ALA A 215 -22.82 6.44 -2.61
C ALA A 215 -24.30 6.81 -2.77
N LYS A 216 -24.68 8.08 -2.57
CA LYS A 216 -26.03 8.58 -2.87
C LYS A 216 -26.34 8.56 -4.36
N ILE A 217 -25.32 8.68 -5.22
CA ILE A 217 -25.45 8.64 -6.68
C ILE A 217 -25.33 7.19 -7.17
N ASN A 218 -24.31 6.48 -6.68
CA ASN A 218 -24.07 5.09 -7.00
C ASN A 218 -23.83 4.28 -5.70
N PRO A 219 -24.83 3.52 -5.21
CA PRO A 219 -24.69 2.71 -3.99
C PRO A 219 -23.54 1.69 -4.04
N LYS A 220 -23.09 1.30 -5.25
CA LYS A 220 -21.98 0.37 -5.47
C LYS A 220 -20.64 1.07 -5.74
N ILE A 221 -20.51 2.34 -5.38
CA ILE A 221 -19.34 3.16 -5.72
C ILE A 221 -18.02 2.56 -5.18
N VAL A 222 -18.05 1.99 -3.98
CA VAL A 222 -16.85 1.37 -3.37
C VAL A 222 -16.36 0.22 -4.24
N ASP A 223 -17.26 -0.69 -4.65
CA ASP A 223 -16.91 -1.80 -5.53
C ASP A 223 -16.48 -1.32 -6.91
N THR A 224 -17.14 -0.27 -7.43
CA THR A 224 -16.79 0.32 -8.72
C THR A 224 -15.37 0.86 -8.72
N LEU A 225 -15.00 1.66 -7.70
CA LEU A 225 -13.65 2.24 -7.58
C LEU A 225 -12.59 1.16 -7.38
N ALA A 226 -12.86 0.16 -6.53
CA ALA A 226 -11.94 -0.94 -6.29
C ALA A 226 -11.71 -1.77 -7.57
N ARG A 227 -12.78 -2.10 -8.31
CA ARG A 227 -12.69 -2.79 -9.59
C ARG A 227 -11.93 -1.96 -10.64
N THR A 228 -12.16 -0.66 -10.69
CA THR A 228 -11.40 0.23 -11.60
C THR A 228 -9.91 0.19 -11.28
N ALA A 229 -9.53 0.20 -10.00
CA ALA A 229 -8.13 0.03 -9.59
C ALA A 229 -7.54 -1.31 -10.09
N THR A 230 -8.30 -2.40 -9.99
CA THR A 230 -7.89 -3.72 -10.51
C THR A 230 -7.69 -3.69 -12.02
N LEU A 231 -8.60 -3.07 -12.78
CA LEU A 231 -8.44 -2.91 -14.23
C LEU A 231 -7.16 -2.15 -14.58
N PHE A 232 -6.80 -1.11 -13.83
CA PHE A 232 -5.51 -0.43 -14.01
C PHE A 232 -4.31 -1.31 -13.64
N GLN A 233 -4.45 -2.24 -12.69
CA GLN A 233 -3.39 -3.23 -12.38
C GLN A 233 -3.18 -4.22 -13.53
N GLU A 234 -4.25 -4.72 -14.10
CA GLU A 234 -4.23 -5.74 -15.17
C GLU A 234 -3.80 -5.16 -16.52
N HIS A 235 -4.35 -4.02 -16.91
CA HIS A 235 -4.17 -3.42 -18.22
C HIS A 235 -3.22 -2.23 -18.26
N GLY A 236 -2.84 -1.70 -17.10
CA GLY A 236 -1.92 -0.55 -16.96
C GLY A 236 -0.44 -0.91 -17.16
N HIS A 237 -0.14 -2.01 -17.80
CA HIS A 237 1.22 -2.34 -18.24
C HIS A 237 1.47 -1.63 -19.57
N PHE A 238 1.83 -0.34 -19.50
CA PHE A 238 2.59 0.23 -20.59
C PHE A 238 3.93 -0.51 -20.62
N PRO A 239 4.44 -0.85 -21.82
CA PRO A 239 5.75 -1.47 -21.92
C PRO A 239 6.74 -0.56 -21.22
N GLN A 240 7.14 -0.94 -20.01
CA GLN A 240 8.32 -0.40 -19.37
C GLN A 240 9.47 -0.94 -20.22
N ARG A 241 9.76 -0.25 -21.36
CA ARG A 241 11.11 -0.34 -21.91
C ARG A 241 12.01 -0.08 -20.73
N SER A 242 12.81 -1.06 -20.36
CA SER A 242 13.64 -1.06 -19.17
C SER A 242 14.39 0.27 -19.16
N ALA A 243 13.91 1.23 -18.38
CA ALA A 243 14.69 2.40 -18.04
C ALA A 243 15.81 1.82 -17.16
N ALA A 244 16.86 1.36 -17.83
CA ALA A 244 18.08 0.98 -17.16
C ALA A 244 18.40 2.12 -16.18
N LYS A 245 19.01 1.83 -15.04
CA LYS A 245 19.54 2.82 -14.09
C LYS A 245 20.67 3.63 -14.75
N THR A 246 20.37 4.21 -15.90
CA THR A 246 21.28 5.13 -16.57
C THR A 246 20.91 6.54 -16.13
N ASN A 247 21.89 7.35 -15.82
CA ASN A 247 21.67 8.77 -15.52
C ASN A 247 21.42 9.61 -16.79
N LYS A 248 21.39 8.96 -17.97
CA LYS A 248 21.18 9.61 -19.28
C LYS A 248 20.20 8.84 -20.14
N LEU A 249 19.34 9.55 -20.88
CA LEU A 249 18.46 8.99 -21.91
C LEU A 249 18.79 9.64 -23.27
N SER A 250 18.79 8.84 -24.34
CA SER A 250 18.99 9.32 -25.70
C SER A 250 17.77 10.11 -26.19
N VAL A 251 17.96 11.35 -26.64
CA VAL A 251 16.90 12.21 -27.17
C VAL A 251 16.39 11.66 -28.51
N SER A 252 17.25 11.06 -29.35
CA SER A 252 16.83 10.46 -30.62
C SER A 252 15.85 9.31 -30.39
N GLU A 253 16.17 8.38 -29.47
CA GLU A 253 15.28 7.26 -29.14
C GLU A 253 13.94 7.72 -28.55
N LEU A 254 13.98 8.76 -27.69
CA LEU A 254 12.78 9.31 -27.06
C LEU A 254 11.84 9.98 -28.07
N LYS A 255 12.36 10.54 -29.16
CA LYS A 255 11.55 11.18 -30.21
C LYS A 255 10.72 10.20 -31.02
N GLU A 256 11.14 8.94 -31.12
CA GLU A 256 10.44 7.89 -31.84
C GLU A 256 9.23 7.34 -31.06
N LEU A 257 9.06 7.76 -29.80
CA LEU A 257 7.98 7.27 -28.94
C LEU A 257 6.70 8.08 -29.13
N SER A 258 5.55 7.41 -28.98
CA SER A 258 4.27 8.09 -28.79
C SER A 258 4.31 8.98 -27.55
N SER A 259 3.47 10.01 -27.46
CA SER A 259 3.40 10.90 -26.29
C SER A 259 3.13 10.14 -24.99
N GLY A 260 2.32 9.07 -25.02
CA GLY A 260 2.04 8.23 -23.85
C GLY A 260 3.26 7.40 -23.41
N ASP A 261 3.95 6.78 -24.38
CA ASP A 261 5.16 6.00 -24.11
C ASP A 261 6.29 6.89 -23.61
N LEU A 262 6.48 8.08 -24.23
CA LEU A 262 7.45 9.06 -23.80
C LEU A 262 7.27 9.45 -22.34
N ASN A 263 6.05 9.80 -21.95
CA ASN A 263 5.73 10.15 -20.55
C ASN A 263 5.98 8.97 -19.60
N SER A 264 5.66 7.75 -20.03
CA SER A 264 5.87 6.53 -19.23
C SER A 264 7.36 6.24 -19.02
N VAL A 265 8.16 6.33 -20.08
CA VAL A 265 9.63 6.14 -20.02
C VAL A 265 10.28 7.21 -19.14
N ILE A 266 9.91 8.49 -19.31
CA ILE A 266 10.41 9.58 -18.47
C ILE A 266 10.06 9.35 -17.01
N ARG A 267 8.81 8.99 -16.69
CA ARG A 267 8.38 8.71 -15.32
C ARG A 267 9.19 7.58 -14.70
N ALA A 268 9.34 6.45 -15.41
CA ALA A 268 10.10 5.30 -14.96
C ALA A 268 11.58 5.66 -14.69
N TRP A 269 12.19 6.40 -15.62
CA TRP A 269 13.57 6.85 -15.51
C TRP A 269 13.79 7.80 -14.33
N LEU A 270 12.92 8.80 -14.16
CA LEU A 270 12.98 9.71 -13.02
C LEU A 270 12.80 8.97 -11.70
N THR A 271 11.86 8.03 -11.65
CA THR A 271 11.60 7.21 -10.45
C THR A 271 12.81 6.34 -10.09
N ALA A 272 13.47 5.74 -11.09
CA ALA A 272 14.65 4.90 -10.89
C ALA A 272 15.84 5.70 -10.35
N ASN A 273 16.08 6.91 -10.90
CA ASN A 273 17.19 7.77 -10.50
C ASN A 273 16.94 8.44 -9.13
N ARG A 274 15.71 8.85 -8.84
CA ARG A 274 15.33 9.42 -7.53
C ARG A 274 15.16 8.37 -6.42
N GLY A 275 15.05 7.10 -6.78
CA GLY A 275 14.71 6.02 -5.84
C GLY A 275 13.26 5.99 -5.39
N ASN A 276 12.43 6.95 -5.78
CA ASN A 276 11.00 7.03 -5.49
C ASN A 276 10.26 7.93 -6.49
N SER A 277 8.92 7.74 -6.60
CA SER A 277 8.04 8.59 -7.42
C SER A 277 7.37 9.72 -6.62
N ARG A 278 7.79 9.94 -5.37
CA ARG A 278 7.14 10.91 -4.47
C ARG A 278 7.23 12.33 -5.03
N ALA A 279 6.13 13.07 -4.93
CA ALA A 279 5.97 14.43 -5.45
C ALA A 279 6.16 14.60 -6.97
N LEU A 280 6.40 13.53 -7.75
CA LEU A 280 6.40 13.58 -9.20
C LEU A 280 4.96 13.65 -9.73
N ALA A 281 4.49 14.86 -10.05
CA ALA A 281 3.22 15.10 -10.72
C ALA A 281 3.37 15.06 -12.25
N LEU A 282 2.26 14.92 -12.97
CA LEU A 282 2.24 14.90 -14.44
C LEU A 282 2.96 16.13 -15.05
N LYS A 283 2.75 17.32 -14.49
CA LYS A 283 3.41 18.56 -14.94
C LYS A 283 4.94 18.46 -15.01
N HIS A 284 5.57 17.71 -14.09
CA HIS A 284 7.03 17.52 -14.08
C HIS A 284 7.47 16.58 -15.20
N ILE A 285 6.70 15.52 -15.45
CA ILE A 285 6.92 14.58 -16.55
C ILE A 285 6.81 15.31 -17.90
N GLU A 286 5.74 16.08 -18.09
CA GLU A 286 5.52 16.87 -19.31
C GLU A 286 6.58 17.97 -19.49
N ALA A 287 7.07 18.58 -18.41
CA ALA A 287 8.17 19.54 -18.48
C ALA A 287 9.44 18.90 -19.03
N VAL A 288 9.78 17.68 -18.57
CA VAL A 288 10.91 16.91 -19.09
C VAL A 288 10.65 16.44 -20.53
N ALA A 289 9.41 16.00 -20.87
CA ALA A 289 9.05 15.64 -22.23
C ALA A 289 9.22 16.81 -23.21
N ARG A 290 8.88 18.03 -22.79
CA ARG A 290 9.13 19.23 -23.59
C ARG A 290 10.61 19.47 -23.89
N LEU A 291 11.55 19.05 -22.99
CA LEU A 291 12.98 19.11 -23.29
C LEU A 291 13.36 18.23 -24.48
N VAL A 292 12.75 17.05 -24.62
CA VAL A 292 13.01 16.13 -25.75
C VAL A 292 12.80 16.86 -27.08
N ASN A 293 11.68 17.59 -27.21
CA ASN A 293 11.28 18.31 -28.42
C ASN A 293 11.91 19.69 -28.55
N SER A 294 12.63 20.19 -27.54
CA SER A 294 13.31 21.51 -27.59
C SER A 294 14.47 21.47 -28.60
N ARG A 295 14.61 22.51 -29.41
CA ARG A 295 15.79 22.72 -30.28
C ARG A 295 17.02 23.22 -29.53
N LYS A 296 16.84 23.79 -28.31
CA LYS A 296 17.92 24.41 -27.53
C LYS A 296 18.57 23.38 -26.60
N SER A 297 19.89 23.32 -26.62
CA SER A 297 20.73 22.62 -25.63
C SER A 297 20.92 23.45 -24.37
N GLY A 298 21.27 22.83 -23.24
CA GLY A 298 21.52 23.53 -21.98
C GLY A 298 20.26 23.86 -21.17
N ARG A 299 19.04 23.52 -21.67
CA ARG A 299 17.80 23.71 -20.90
C ARG A 299 17.72 22.77 -19.72
N ILE A 300 17.22 23.29 -18.60
CA ILE A 300 17.10 22.59 -17.32
C ILE A 300 15.62 22.56 -16.92
N VAL A 301 15.20 21.44 -16.35
CA VAL A 301 13.92 21.29 -15.63
C VAL A 301 14.24 20.93 -14.19
N GLU A 302 13.74 21.73 -13.27
CA GLU A 302 13.80 21.45 -11.85
C GLU A 302 12.67 20.50 -11.43
N LEU A 303 13.01 19.58 -10.55
CA LEU A 303 12.13 18.57 -10.01
C LEU A 303 11.93 18.78 -8.49
N PRO A 304 10.84 18.27 -7.92
CA PRO A 304 10.66 18.33 -6.48
C PRO A 304 11.81 17.67 -5.72
N GLY A 305 12.32 18.32 -4.68
CA GLY A 305 13.45 17.83 -3.89
C GLY A 305 14.82 18.27 -4.40
N GLY A 306 14.86 19.24 -5.33
CA GLY A 306 16.11 19.85 -5.81
C GLY A 306 16.80 19.10 -6.95
N ASP A 307 16.30 17.92 -7.34
CA ASP A 307 16.82 17.20 -8.50
C ASP A 307 16.57 17.99 -9.80
N THR A 308 17.44 17.79 -10.81
CA THR A 308 17.29 18.46 -12.10
C THR A 308 17.47 17.51 -13.27
N VAL A 309 16.85 17.85 -14.39
CA VAL A 309 17.08 17.21 -15.69
C VAL A 309 17.62 18.26 -16.66
N VAL A 310 18.74 17.95 -17.28
CA VAL A 310 19.41 18.84 -18.25
C VAL A 310 19.43 18.17 -19.62
N LYS A 311 19.10 18.93 -20.66
CA LYS A 311 19.29 18.50 -22.05
C LYS A 311 20.66 18.99 -22.57
N GLY A 312 21.49 18.07 -23.02
CA GLY A 312 22.80 18.39 -23.60
C GLY A 312 23.40 17.21 -24.33
N GLY A 313 24.18 17.48 -25.39
CA GLY A 313 24.87 16.42 -26.15
C GLY A 313 24.00 15.32 -26.71
N GLY A 314 22.79 15.64 -27.13
CA GLY A 314 21.82 14.63 -27.64
C GLY A 314 21.18 13.76 -26.57
N HIS A 315 21.34 14.06 -25.28
CA HIS A 315 20.81 13.28 -24.16
C HIS A 315 20.04 14.16 -23.17
N LEU A 316 19.13 13.54 -22.41
CA LEU A 316 18.66 14.04 -21.12
C LEU A 316 19.54 13.45 -20.04
N ALA A 317 20.09 14.28 -19.16
CA ALA A 317 20.91 13.87 -18.03
C ALA A 317 20.20 14.22 -16.70
N PHE A 318 20.08 13.25 -15.79
CA PHE A 318 19.58 13.45 -14.44
C PHE A 318 20.73 13.88 -13.52
N ARG A 319 20.48 14.86 -12.67
CA ARG A 319 21.45 15.37 -11.69
C ARG A 319 20.80 15.46 -10.32
N HIS A 320 21.42 14.85 -9.32
CA HIS A 320 21.13 15.13 -7.91
C HIS A 320 21.82 16.42 -7.50
N ILE A 321 21.10 17.32 -6.85
CA ILE A 321 21.76 18.37 -6.06
C ILE A 321 22.12 17.74 -4.72
N LYS A 322 23.41 17.48 -4.49
CA LYS A 322 23.89 17.28 -3.12
C LYS A 322 23.72 18.63 -2.42
N LEU A 323 22.79 18.72 -1.48
CA LEU A 323 22.83 19.75 -0.46
C LEU A 323 24.06 19.42 0.39
N GLU A 324 25.15 20.15 0.17
CA GLU A 324 26.27 20.19 1.12
C GLU A 324 25.73 20.88 2.37
N TYR A 325 25.65 20.12 3.48
CA TYR A 325 25.44 20.62 4.83
C TYR A 325 26.81 20.74 5.50
#